data_d24e5332700a70952f55c7135a08929a
#
_entry.id   d24e5332700a70952f55c7135a08929a
#
_cell.length_a   1.000
_cell.length_b   1.000
_cell.length_c   1.000
_cell.angle_alpha   90.00
_cell.angle_beta   90.00
_cell.angle_gamma   90.00
#
_symmetry.space_group_name_H-M   'P 1'
#
loop_
_entity.id
_entity.type
_entity.pdbx_description
1 polymer ?
#
loop_
_entity_poly.entity_id
_entity_poly.type
_entity_poly.pdbx_seq_one_letter_code
_entity_poly.pdbx_strand_id
1 'polypeptide(L)' 'MTTNDNMRALRFYQKRGFVLVAVHRDAVAAARALKPEIPLIGDDGIPIRDEIELEVLT' A
#
# COMPACT_ATOMS: atom_id res chain seq x y z
N MET A 1 -2.63 6.75 1.72
CA MET A 1 -1.81 5.69 1.10
C MET A 1 -2.08 4.33 1.73
N THR A 2 -1.87 3.28 0.99
CA THR A 2 -1.98 1.93 1.50
C THR A 2 -0.84 1.07 0.96
N THR A 3 -0.56 -0.06 1.61
CA THR A 3 0.47 -0.97 1.15
C THR A 3 -0.05 -1.88 0.03
N ASN A 4 0.88 -2.38 -0.77
CA ASN A 4 0.54 -3.16 -1.97
C ASN A 4 -0.15 -4.49 -1.69
N ASP A 5 -0.06 -4.99 -0.45
CA ASP A 5 -0.69 -6.25 -0.04
C ASP A 5 -2.14 -6.08 0.40
N ASN A 6 -2.55 -4.85 0.69
CA ASN A 6 -3.86 -4.58 1.29
C ASN A 6 -4.94 -4.45 0.23
N MET A 7 -5.37 -5.57 -0.31
CA MET A 7 -6.41 -5.62 -1.36
C MET A 7 -7.75 -5.13 -0.86
N ARG A 8 -8.07 -5.35 0.42
CA ARG A 8 -9.30 -4.86 1.02
C ARG A 8 -9.36 -3.34 1.01
N ALA A 9 -8.26 -2.68 1.39
CA ALA A 9 -8.20 -1.23 1.39
C ALA A 9 -8.27 -0.68 -0.04
N LEU A 10 -7.57 -1.30 -0.98
CA LEU A 10 -7.63 -0.90 -2.39
C LEU A 10 -9.04 -0.99 -2.94
N ARG A 11 -9.74 -2.08 -2.65
CA ARG A 11 -11.12 -2.24 -3.06
C ARG A 11 -12.02 -1.20 -2.39
N PHE A 12 -11.87 -1.04 -1.08
CA PHE A 12 -12.67 -0.13 -0.27
C PHE A 12 -12.57 1.31 -0.79
N TYR A 13 -11.36 1.80 -0.97
CA TYR A 13 -11.16 3.18 -1.41
C TYR A 13 -11.64 3.43 -2.82
N GLN A 14 -11.36 2.51 -3.75
CA GLN A 14 -11.80 2.68 -5.13
C GLN A 14 -13.32 2.66 -5.25
N LYS A 15 -14.00 1.83 -4.44
CA LYS A 15 -15.46 1.82 -4.40
C LYS A 15 -16.04 3.12 -3.87
N ARG A 16 -15.27 3.88 -3.13
CA ARG A 16 -15.69 5.17 -2.58
C ARG A 16 -15.25 6.36 -3.42
N GLY A 17 -14.78 6.10 -4.62
CA GLY A 17 -14.42 7.18 -5.55
C GLY A 17 -12.97 7.62 -5.49
N PHE A 18 -12.12 6.94 -4.74
CA PHE A 18 -10.69 7.20 -4.78
C PHE A 18 -10.10 6.60 -6.05
N VAL A 19 -9.11 7.28 -6.60
CA VAL A 19 -8.39 6.79 -7.78
C VAL A 19 -6.92 6.57 -7.43
N LEU A 20 -6.32 5.60 -8.09
CA LEU A 20 -4.89 5.31 -7.93
C LEU A 20 -4.10 6.39 -8.64
N VAL A 21 -3.15 6.98 -7.95
CA VAL A 21 -2.33 8.08 -8.47
C VAL A 21 -0.92 7.61 -8.77
N ALA A 22 -0.33 6.87 -7.86
CA ALA A 22 1.05 6.46 -7.99
C ALA A 22 1.32 5.20 -7.18
N VAL A 23 2.31 4.44 -7.64
CA VAL A 23 2.90 3.35 -6.88
C VAL A 23 4.30 3.80 -6.47
N HIS A 24 4.53 3.90 -5.17
CA HIS A 24 5.85 4.25 -4.63
C HIS A 24 6.62 2.96 -4.41
N ARG A 25 7.32 2.56 -5.44
CA ARG A 25 8.04 1.29 -5.46
C ARG A 25 9.09 1.24 -4.36
N ASP A 26 9.12 0.13 -3.65
CA ASP A 26 10.07 -0.13 -2.55
C ASP A 26 9.96 0.82 -1.35
N ALA A 27 8.90 1.64 -1.27
CA ALA A 27 8.76 2.60 -0.17
C ALA A 27 8.68 1.92 1.20
N VAL A 28 7.99 0.77 1.29
CA VAL A 28 7.89 0.04 2.56
C VAL A 28 9.22 -0.64 2.88
N ALA A 29 9.91 -1.15 1.88
CA ALA A 29 11.22 -1.74 2.07
C ALA A 29 12.22 -0.71 2.63
N ALA A 30 12.16 0.52 2.12
CA ALA A 30 12.98 1.62 2.65
C ALA A 30 12.58 1.97 4.09
N ALA A 31 11.28 2.04 4.38
CA ALA A 31 10.79 2.32 5.73
C ALA A 31 11.21 1.24 6.73
N ARG A 32 11.30 -0.02 6.28
CA ARG A 32 11.71 -1.14 7.13
C ARG A 32 13.15 -0.99 7.62
N ALA A 33 13.99 -0.29 6.89
CA ALA A 33 15.34 0.00 7.33
C ALA A 33 15.35 0.81 8.63
N LEU A 34 14.33 1.66 8.82
CA LEU A 34 14.15 2.47 10.03
C LEU A 34 13.24 1.80 11.06
N LYS A 35 12.35 0.94 10.60
CA LYS A 35 11.37 0.22 11.45
C LYS A 35 11.40 -1.26 11.11
N PRO A 36 12.39 -1.99 11.64
CA PRO A 36 12.57 -3.41 11.28
C PRO A 36 11.40 -4.31 11.69
N GLU A 37 10.51 -3.84 12.56
CA GLU A 37 9.32 -4.59 12.97
C GLU A 37 8.24 -4.69 11.88
N ILE A 38 8.34 -3.91 10.80
CA ILE A 38 7.40 -4.02 9.69
C ILE A 38 7.50 -5.41 9.06
N PRO A 39 6.39 -6.18 9.01
CA PRO A 39 6.44 -7.54 8.46
C PRO A 39 6.91 -7.57 7.01
N LEU A 40 7.58 -8.64 6.63
CA LEU A 40 8.02 -8.84 5.24
C LEU A 40 6.87 -9.30 4.36
N ILE A 41 5.97 -10.09 4.91
CA ILE A 41 4.85 -10.70 4.19
C ILE A 41 3.55 -10.22 4.82
N GLY A 42 2.63 -9.79 3.98
CA GLY A 42 1.33 -9.32 4.41
C GLY A 42 0.20 -10.26 4.01
N ASP A 43 -0.95 -9.66 3.71
CA ASP A 43 -2.16 -10.39 3.37
C ASP A 43 -1.94 -11.29 2.15
N ASP A 44 -2.53 -12.49 2.21
CA ASP A 44 -2.49 -13.46 1.12
C ASP A 44 -1.07 -13.89 0.71
N GLY A 45 -0.10 -13.74 1.61
CA GLY A 45 1.29 -14.07 1.31
C GLY A 45 1.99 -13.08 0.40
N ILE A 46 1.41 -11.91 0.20
CA ILE A 46 1.99 -10.89 -0.68
C ILE A 46 3.10 -10.14 0.06
N PRO A 47 4.30 -10.05 -0.51
CA PRO A 47 5.36 -9.26 0.11
C PRO A 47 4.97 -7.79 0.26
N ILE A 48 5.18 -7.24 1.46
CA ILE A 48 4.93 -5.83 1.71
C ILE A 48 6.15 -5.03 1.29
N ARG A 49 6.05 -4.36 0.17
CA ARG A 49 7.18 -3.66 -0.43
C ARG A 49 6.86 -2.22 -0.82
N ASP A 50 5.68 -2.01 -1.41
CA ASP A 50 5.33 -0.76 -2.06
C ASP A 50 4.19 -0.05 -1.34
N GLU A 51 4.13 1.26 -1.50
CA GLU A 51 2.97 2.04 -1.09
C GLU A 51 2.22 2.54 -2.31
N ILE A 52 0.90 2.50 -2.21
CA ILE A 52 0.02 2.96 -3.28
C ILE A 52 -0.66 4.22 -2.80
N GLU A 53 -0.52 5.26 -3.59
CA GLU A 53 -1.14 6.55 -3.33
C GLU A 53 -2.46 6.65 -4.06
N LEU A 54 -3.50 7.04 -3.32
CA LEU A 54 -4.82 7.27 -3.89
C LEU A 54 -5.26 8.67 -3.53
N GLU A 55 -6.10 9.26 -4.37
CA GLU A 55 -6.73 10.53 -4.04
C GLU A 55 -8.20 10.49 -4.39
N VAL A 56 -8.99 11.27 -3.67
CA VAL A 56 -10.41 11.40 -3.96
C VAL A 56 -10.61 12.54 -4.94
N LEU A 57 -11.40 12.25 -5.98
CA LEU A 57 -11.79 13.27 -6.93
C LEU A 57 -13.06 13.96 -6.42
N THR A 58 -12.97 15.25 -6.23
CA THR A 58 -14.11 16.06 -5.78
C THR A 58 -14.63 16.96 -6.88
#